data_b1c22b0e6132b578eed9d975858fe27c
#
_entry.id   b1c22b0e6132b578eed9d975858fe27c
#
_cell.length_a   1.000
_cell.length_b   1.000
_cell.length_c   1.000
_cell.angle_alpha   90.00
_cell.angle_beta   90.00
_cell.angle_gamma   90.00
#
_symmetry.space_group_name_H-M   'P 1'
#
loop_
_entity.id
_entity.type
_entity.pdbx_description
1 polymer ?
#
loop_
_entity_poly.entity_id
_entity_poly.type
_entity_poly.pdbx_seq_one_letter_code
_entity_poly.pdbx_strand_id
1 'polypeptide(L)'
;MAETVKVLVPEEDVAKRIKELGEQISKDYAGKQVHLICVLKGGVYFMSVSSYGDGTKSSGVVKIAKDLDETLEGKDVLIVEDIIDSGRTLYYLMDILAKRKPKSMKLCTLLDKPERRVKDVKVDYVGFNIPDEFVVGYGLDYAQRYRNLPFIGVVEGVE
;
A
#
# COMPACT_ATOMS: atom_id res chain seq x y z
N MET A 1 -29.64 -9.76 -12.56
CA MET A 1 -28.69 -10.85 -12.45
C MET A 1 -27.96 -10.78 -11.12
N ALA A 2 -27.71 -11.93 -10.55
CA ALA A 2 -26.99 -11.98 -9.29
C ALA A 2 -25.56 -11.51 -9.46
N GLU A 3 -25.10 -10.74 -8.51
CA GLU A 3 -23.71 -10.28 -8.38
C GLU A 3 -22.81 -11.46 -8.05
N THR A 4 -21.73 -11.62 -8.79
CA THR A 4 -20.76 -12.70 -8.57
C THR A 4 -19.36 -12.15 -8.46
N VAL A 5 -18.46 -12.89 -7.82
CA VAL A 5 -17.05 -12.53 -7.69
C VAL A 5 -16.21 -13.59 -8.40
N LYS A 6 -15.45 -13.14 -9.38
CA LYS A 6 -14.50 -13.99 -10.11
C LYS A 6 -13.10 -13.75 -9.57
N VAL A 7 -12.36 -14.82 -9.30
CA VAL A 7 -10.97 -14.70 -8.81
C VAL A 7 -10.09 -14.11 -9.90
N LEU A 8 -9.42 -13.02 -9.58
CA LEU A 8 -8.41 -12.39 -10.44
C LEU A 8 -7.01 -12.80 -10.01
N VAL A 9 -6.72 -12.73 -8.72
CA VAL A 9 -5.45 -13.19 -8.13
C VAL A 9 -5.77 -14.15 -7.00
N PRO A 10 -5.37 -15.42 -7.09
CA PRO A 10 -5.62 -16.41 -6.05
C PRO A 10 -4.93 -16.08 -4.73
N GLU A 11 -5.45 -16.61 -3.63
CA GLU A 11 -4.93 -16.41 -2.28
C GLU A 11 -3.43 -16.72 -2.17
N GLU A 12 -2.99 -17.85 -2.73
CA GLU A 12 -1.58 -18.26 -2.66
C GLU A 12 -0.66 -17.30 -3.40
N ASP A 13 -1.13 -16.72 -4.50
CA ASP A 13 -0.35 -15.76 -5.27
C ASP A 13 -0.23 -14.44 -4.54
N VAL A 14 -1.30 -13.99 -3.87
CA VAL A 14 -1.28 -12.78 -3.05
C VAL A 14 -0.29 -12.96 -1.89
N ALA A 15 -0.39 -14.07 -1.17
CA ALA A 15 0.48 -14.38 -0.03
C ALA A 15 1.95 -14.44 -0.45
N LYS A 16 2.23 -15.11 -1.55
CA LYS A 16 3.59 -15.21 -2.11
C LYS A 16 4.15 -13.84 -2.47
N ARG A 17 3.35 -13.01 -3.14
CA ARG A 17 3.80 -11.69 -3.58
C ARG A 17 4.05 -10.75 -2.40
N ILE A 18 3.21 -10.80 -1.38
CA ILE A 18 3.40 -10.01 -0.16
C ILE A 18 4.70 -10.39 0.52
N LYS A 19 5.00 -11.69 0.59
CA LYS A 19 6.26 -12.17 1.14
C LYS A 19 7.47 -11.67 0.34
N GLU A 20 7.40 -11.74 -0.98
CA GLU A 20 8.47 -11.22 -1.86
C GLU A 20 8.68 -9.72 -1.66
N LEU A 21 7.59 -8.95 -1.59
CA LEU A 21 7.66 -7.50 -1.33
C LEU A 21 8.28 -7.21 0.02
N GLY A 22 7.86 -7.95 1.05
CA GLY A 22 8.42 -7.81 2.39
C GLY A 22 9.92 -8.08 2.45
N GLU A 23 10.37 -9.12 1.77
CA GLU A 23 11.79 -9.47 1.68
C GLU A 23 12.58 -8.38 0.94
N GLN A 24 12.07 -7.89 -0.19
CA GLN A 24 12.70 -6.84 -0.96
C GLN A 24 12.81 -5.54 -0.17
N ILE A 25 11.72 -5.12 0.47
CA ILE A 25 11.68 -3.91 1.30
C ILE A 25 12.64 -4.03 2.48
N SER A 26 12.63 -5.18 3.16
CA SER A 26 13.53 -5.42 4.30
C SER A 26 14.99 -5.34 3.89
N LYS A 27 15.32 -5.82 2.71
CA LYS A 27 16.67 -5.77 2.15
C LYS A 27 17.09 -4.34 1.82
N ASP A 28 16.18 -3.58 1.18
CA ASP A 28 16.46 -2.20 0.78
C ASP A 28 16.62 -1.27 1.97
N TYR A 29 15.96 -1.57 3.08
CA TYR A 29 16.00 -0.75 4.29
C TYR A 29 16.81 -1.40 5.42
N ALA A 30 17.68 -2.37 5.11
CA ALA A 30 18.52 -3.02 6.11
C ALA A 30 19.37 -1.99 6.85
N GLY A 31 19.35 -2.03 8.18
CA GLY A 31 20.08 -1.09 9.04
C GLY A 31 19.45 0.30 9.12
N LYS A 32 18.27 0.50 8.53
CA LYS A 32 17.55 1.77 8.57
C LYS A 32 16.25 1.64 9.34
N GLN A 33 15.80 2.74 9.92
CA GLN A 33 14.46 2.85 10.47
C GLN A 33 13.51 3.34 9.37
N VAL A 34 12.48 2.56 9.08
CA VAL A 34 11.48 2.92 8.07
C VAL A 34 10.27 3.52 8.75
N HIS A 35 9.82 4.66 8.24
CA HIS A 35 8.57 5.30 8.67
C HIS A 35 7.52 5.01 7.62
N LEU A 36 6.52 4.20 7.99
CA LEU A 36 5.44 3.81 7.09
C LEU A 36 4.30 4.82 7.18
N ILE A 37 3.83 5.27 6.03
CA ILE A 37 2.61 6.07 5.92
C ILE A 37 1.61 5.24 5.16
N CYS A 38 0.59 4.75 5.86
CA CYS A 38 -0.45 3.92 5.26
C CYS A 38 -1.63 4.79 4.87
N VAL A 39 -1.98 4.75 3.59
CA VAL A 39 -3.15 5.47 3.07
C VAL A 39 -4.31 4.48 3.03
N LEU A 40 -5.28 4.68 3.91
CA LEU A 40 -6.45 3.84 4.01
C LEU A 40 -7.70 4.67 3.76
N LYS A 41 -8.79 4.01 3.42
CA LYS A 41 -10.08 4.66 3.28
C LYS A 41 -10.44 5.40 4.59
N GLY A 42 -10.53 6.72 4.53
CA GLY A 42 -10.85 7.57 5.68
C GLY A 42 -9.68 8.21 6.39
N GLY A 43 -8.44 8.04 5.93
CA GLY A 43 -7.32 8.74 6.55
C GLY A 43 -5.94 8.27 6.16
N VAL A 44 -4.97 9.00 6.67
CA VAL A 44 -3.55 8.70 6.53
C VAL A 44 -3.02 8.30 7.90
N TYR A 45 -2.39 7.14 7.99
CA TYR A 45 -1.90 6.59 9.24
C TYR A 45 -0.38 6.52 9.21
N PHE A 46 0.24 6.92 10.30
CA PHE A 46 1.69 6.95 10.44
C PHE A 46 2.16 5.82 11.35
N MET A 47 3.12 5.03 10.88
CA MET A 47 3.73 3.95 11.66
C MET A 47 5.24 4.01 11.54
N SER A 48 5.94 3.83 12.65
CA SER A 48 7.39 3.74 12.66
C SER A 48 7.80 2.30 12.93
N VAL A 49 8.60 1.73 12.05
CA VAL A 49 9.08 0.36 12.18
C VAL A 49 10.60 0.36 12.14
N SER A 50 11.21 -0.19 13.18
CA SER A 50 12.65 -0.38 13.24
C SER A 50 12.99 -1.83 12.98
N SER A 51 13.82 -2.10 11.97
CA SER A 51 14.40 -3.42 11.80
C SER A 51 15.81 -3.42 12.40
N TYR A 52 16.02 -4.22 13.44
CA TYR A 52 17.34 -4.47 13.97
C TYR A 52 17.92 -5.68 13.24
N GLY A 53 19.21 -5.61 12.89
CA GLY A 53 19.87 -6.48 11.92
C GLY A 53 19.97 -7.97 12.23
N ASP A 54 19.57 -8.45 13.40
CA ASP A 54 19.59 -9.86 13.75
C ASP A 54 18.22 -10.54 13.76
N GLY A 55 17.23 -9.86 13.24
CA GLY A 55 16.00 -10.48 12.77
C GLY A 55 15.15 -11.25 13.77
N THR A 56 15.48 -11.28 15.04
CA THR A 56 14.80 -12.17 15.97
C THR A 56 13.69 -11.53 16.79
N LYS A 57 13.58 -10.21 16.81
CA LYS A 57 12.44 -9.54 17.44
C LYS A 57 12.28 -8.14 16.87
N SER A 58 11.26 -7.97 16.06
CA SER A 58 10.76 -6.64 15.79
C SER A 58 10.13 -6.12 17.07
N SER A 59 10.88 -5.41 17.88
CA SER A 59 10.28 -4.59 18.93
C SER A 59 9.76 -3.31 18.27
N GLY A 60 8.91 -3.49 17.25
CA GLY A 60 8.28 -2.38 16.58
C GLY A 60 7.28 -1.75 17.52
N VAL A 61 7.63 -0.62 18.09
CA VAL A 61 6.62 0.22 18.69
C VAL A 61 5.81 0.78 17.53
N VAL A 62 4.67 0.17 17.27
CA VAL A 62 3.72 0.68 16.28
C VAL A 62 2.98 1.83 16.94
N LYS A 63 3.39 3.05 16.64
CA LYS A 63 2.66 4.23 17.05
C LYS A 63 1.77 4.64 15.88
N ILE A 64 0.47 4.44 16.02
CA ILE A 64 -0.51 4.85 15.02
C ILE A 64 -0.93 6.27 15.36
N ALA A 65 -0.54 7.23 14.54
CA ALA A 65 -0.99 8.61 14.66
C ALA A 65 -1.89 8.93 13.48
N LYS A 66 -3.06 9.51 13.75
CA LYS A 66 -4.05 9.85 12.73
C LYS A 66 -3.69 11.13 11.97
N ASP A 67 -2.74 11.90 12.48
CA ASP A 67 -2.24 13.12 11.84
C ASP A 67 -0.73 13.08 11.79
N LEU A 68 -0.16 13.71 10.76
CA LEU A 68 1.28 13.83 10.57
C LEU A 68 1.85 14.93 11.48
N ASP A 69 1.65 14.78 12.79
CA ASP A 69 2.20 15.71 13.77
C ASP A 69 3.71 15.54 13.96
N GLU A 70 4.24 14.40 13.51
CA GLU A 70 5.67 14.14 13.62
C GLU A 70 6.42 14.72 12.43
N THR A 71 7.63 15.22 12.68
CA THR A 71 8.48 15.66 11.60
C THR A 71 8.96 14.49 10.77
N LEU A 72 8.96 14.65 9.46
CA LEU A 72 9.52 13.69 8.52
C LEU A 72 10.95 14.04 8.13
N GLU A 73 11.45 15.18 8.60
CA GLU A 73 12.76 15.65 8.21
C GLU A 73 13.86 14.64 8.55
N GLY A 74 14.66 14.31 7.55
CA GLY A 74 15.76 13.36 7.70
C GLY A 74 15.36 11.90 7.84
N LYS A 75 14.08 11.56 7.71
CA LYS A 75 13.59 10.20 7.87
C LYS A 75 13.42 9.47 6.54
N ASP A 76 13.60 8.15 6.55
CA ASP A 76 13.29 7.29 5.43
C ASP A 76 11.82 6.93 5.48
N VAL A 77 11.04 7.37 4.48
CA VAL A 77 9.59 7.25 4.45
C VAL A 77 9.17 6.28 3.34
N LEU A 78 8.30 5.34 3.68
CA LEU A 78 7.66 4.44 2.72
C LEU A 78 6.16 4.60 2.82
N ILE A 79 5.54 5.04 1.73
CA ILE A 79 4.08 5.16 1.63
C ILE A 79 3.53 3.83 1.18
N VAL A 80 2.52 3.34 1.88
CA VAL A 80 1.88 2.05 1.59
C VAL A 80 0.42 2.29 1.22
N GLU A 81 0.04 1.81 0.04
CA GLU A 81 -1.30 1.94 -0.51
C GLU A 81 -1.83 0.55 -0.90
N ASP A 82 -3.13 0.33 -0.78
CA ASP A 82 -3.75 -0.91 -1.22
C ASP A 82 -3.92 -0.95 -2.74
N ILE A 83 -4.38 0.13 -3.34
CA ILE A 83 -4.60 0.21 -4.78
C ILE A 83 -4.36 1.64 -5.29
N ILE A 84 -3.66 1.74 -6.42
CA ILE A 84 -3.47 3.01 -7.12
C ILE A 84 -4.31 2.99 -8.40
N ASP A 85 -5.17 3.98 -8.52
CA ASP A 85 -6.07 4.16 -9.66
C ASP A 85 -5.57 5.32 -10.52
N SER A 86 -6.21 6.50 -10.42
CA SER A 86 -5.81 7.68 -11.20
C SER A 86 -4.47 8.29 -10.78
N GLY A 87 -4.06 8.03 -9.55
CA GLY A 87 -2.84 8.61 -8.96
C GLY A 87 -3.01 10.03 -8.44
N ARG A 88 -4.19 10.62 -8.53
CA ARG A 88 -4.42 12.01 -8.10
C ARG A 88 -4.17 12.22 -6.63
N THR A 89 -4.78 11.39 -5.80
CA THR A 89 -4.66 11.50 -4.34
C THR A 89 -3.20 11.34 -3.90
N LEU A 90 -2.53 10.33 -4.44
CA LEU A 90 -1.13 10.08 -4.10
C LEU A 90 -0.20 11.15 -4.62
N TYR A 91 -0.47 11.70 -5.80
CA TYR A 91 0.32 12.80 -6.33
C TYR A 91 0.34 14.00 -5.38
N TYR A 92 -0.83 14.41 -4.90
CA TYR A 92 -0.93 15.51 -3.94
C TYR A 92 -0.33 15.18 -2.59
N LEU A 93 -0.57 13.96 -2.10
CA LEU A 93 -0.01 13.50 -0.83
C LEU A 93 1.51 13.50 -0.88
N MET A 94 2.10 12.95 -1.93
CA MET A 94 3.56 12.91 -2.08
C MET A 94 4.17 14.30 -2.19
N ASP A 95 3.48 15.23 -2.85
CA ASP A 95 3.92 16.62 -2.93
C ASP A 95 3.94 17.29 -1.56
N ILE A 96 2.89 17.10 -0.78
CA ILE A 96 2.80 17.62 0.60
C ILE A 96 3.89 17.00 1.48
N LEU A 97 4.10 15.70 1.38
CA LEU A 97 5.09 15.00 2.20
C LEU A 97 6.52 15.38 1.81
N ALA A 98 6.78 15.58 0.52
CA ALA A 98 8.11 15.99 0.04
C ALA A 98 8.53 17.33 0.63
N LYS A 99 7.59 18.23 0.86
CA LYS A 99 7.86 19.56 1.47
C LYS A 99 8.31 19.46 2.91
N ARG A 100 8.11 18.31 3.56
CA ARG A 100 8.56 18.06 4.94
C ARG A 100 9.99 17.53 5.01
N LYS A 101 10.70 17.50 3.88
CA LYS A 101 12.13 17.18 3.75
C LYS A 101 12.53 15.81 4.29
N PRO A 102 11.83 14.72 3.89
CA PRO A 102 12.29 13.38 4.26
C PRO A 102 13.63 13.09 3.61
N LYS A 103 14.41 12.21 4.23
CA LYS A 103 15.68 11.76 3.67
C LYS A 103 15.45 10.94 2.39
N SER A 104 14.43 10.11 2.41
CA SER A 104 13.98 9.36 1.23
C SER A 104 12.46 9.18 1.31
N MET A 105 11.83 9.02 0.16
CA MET A 105 10.40 8.78 0.08
C MET A 105 10.13 7.82 -1.07
N LYS A 106 9.56 6.66 -0.76
CA LYS A 106 9.19 5.64 -1.72
C LYS A 106 7.73 5.25 -1.57
N LEU A 107 7.18 4.63 -2.60
CA LEU A 107 5.78 4.23 -2.66
C LEU A 107 5.66 2.75 -2.96
N CYS A 108 4.88 2.06 -2.13
CA CYS A 108 4.54 0.65 -2.28
C CYS A 108 3.02 0.51 -2.42
N THR A 109 2.58 -0.26 -3.39
CA THR A 109 1.16 -0.60 -3.53
C THR A 109 0.99 -2.09 -3.78
N LEU A 110 -0.10 -2.65 -3.27
CA LEU A 110 -0.45 -4.04 -3.58
C LEU A 110 -0.96 -4.15 -5.02
N LEU A 111 -1.87 -3.27 -5.41
CA LEU A 111 -2.48 -3.27 -6.73
C LEU A 111 -2.24 -1.94 -7.44
N ASP A 112 -1.92 -2.02 -8.72
CA ASP A 112 -1.75 -0.85 -9.57
C ASP A 112 -2.56 -1.02 -10.85
N LYS A 113 -3.34 0.01 -11.18
CA LYS A 113 -4.08 0.12 -12.45
C LYS A 113 -3.41 1.15 -13.34
N PRO A 114 -2.33 0.80 -14.06
CA PRO A 114 -1.59 1.79 -14.85
C PRO A 114 -2.41 2.44 -15.95
N GLU A 115 -3.42 1.75 -16.48
CA GLU A 115 -4.32 2.29 -17.52
C GLU A 115 -5.15 3.47 -17.04
N ARG A 116 -5.40 3.56 -15.74
CA ARG A 116 -6.21 4.62 -15.14
C ARG A 116 -5.41 5.86 -14.76
N ARG A 117 -4.10 5.85 -14.95
CA ARG A 117 -3.23 6.92 -14.49
C ARG A 117 -3.53 8.25 -15.19
N VAL A 118 -3.79 9.28 -14.39
CA VAL A 118 -3.99 10.67 -14.84
C VAL A 118 -2.84 11.54 -14.40
N LYS A 119 -2.31 11.30 -13.19
CA LYS A 119 -1.12 11.98 -12.66
C LYS A 119 0.03 10.99 -12.59
N ASP A 120 1.19 11.40 -13.08
CA ASP A 120 2.39 10.57 -13.05
C ASP A 120 2.90 10.44 -11.62
N VAL A 121 2.87 9.22 -11.11
CA VAL A 121 3.35 8.87 -9.78
C VAL A 121 4.33 7.73 -9.92
N LYS A 122 5.53 7.92 -9.41
CA LYS A 122 6.53 6.86 -9.40
C LYS A 122 6.20 5.84 -8.31
N VAL A 123 5.99 4.59 -8.69
CA VAL A 123 5.73 3.50 -7.76
C VAL A 123 6.98 2.63 -7.68
N ASP A 124 7.56 2.50 -6.49
CA ASP A 124 8.82 1.78 -6.29
C ASP A 124 8.61 0.28 -6.10
N TYR A 125 7.51 -0.10 -5.44
CA TYR A 125 7.17 -1.51 -5.19
C TYR A 125 5.74 -1.75 -5.60
N VAL A 126 5.53 -2.67 -6.53
CA VAL A 126 4.18 -3.03 -7.03
C VAL A 126 3.95 -4.51 -6.78
N GLY A 127 2.84 -4.82 -6.12
CA GLY A 127 2.43 -6.21 -5.96
C GLY A 127 1.98 -6.79 -7.29
N PHE A 128 0.92 -6.25 -7.85
CA PHE A 128 0.36 -6.70 -9.12
C PHE A 128 -0.12 -5.51 -9.95
N ASN A 129 0.20 -5.53 -11.24
CA ASN A 129 -0.47 -4.67 -12.22
C ASN A 129 -1.76 -5.37 -12.64
N ILE A 130 -2.87 -4.66 -12.54
CA ILE A 130 -4.18 -5.21 -12.88
C ILE A 130 -4.88 -4.36 -13.94
N PRO A 131 -5.80 -4.97 -14.72
CA PRO A 131 -6.59 -4.22 -15.69
C PRO A 131 -7.59 -3.30 -15.00
N ASP A 132 -8.22 -2.42 -15.78
CA ASP A 132 -9.25 -1.50 -15.27
C ASP A 132 -10.55 -2.25 -15.01
N GLU A 133 -10.59 -2.94 -13.88
CA GLU A 133 -11.77 -3.67 -13.42
C GLU A 133 -12.03 -3.32 -11.95
N PHE A 134 -13.26 -3.50 -11.54
CA PHE A 134 -13.65 -3.25 -10.16
C PHE A 134 -13.28 -4.45 -9.30
N VAL A 135 -12.28 -4.28 -8.43
CA VAL A 135 -11.72 -5.37 -7.63
C VAL A 135 -12.12 -5.27 -6.17
N VAL A 136 -12.25 -6.42 -5.54
CA VAL A 136 -12.61 -6.59 -4.13
C VAL A 136 -11.74 -7.67 -3.50
N GLY A 137 -11.83 -7.77 -2.18
CA GLY A 137 -11.10 -8.75 -1.40
C GLY A 137 -9.82 -8.17 -0.84
N TYR A 138 -9.24 -8.87 0.08
CA TYR A 138 -8.01 -8.48 0.77
C TYR A 138 -8.10 -7.06 1.37
N GLY A 139 -9.27 -6.71 1.93
CA GLY A 139 -9.57 -5.41 2.51
C GLY A 139 -10.34 -4.45 1.60
N LEU A 140 -10.34 -4.67 0.30
CA LEU A 140 -11.10 -3.88 -0.66
C LEU A 140 -12.57 -4.29 -0.68
N ASP A 141 -13.46 -3.32 -0.77
CA ASP A 141 -14.89 -3.56 -0.67
C ASP A 141 -15.70 -3.07 -1.87
N TYR A 142 -16.89 -3.66 -2.00
CA TYR A 142 -17.98 -3.12 -2.80
C TYR A 142 -19.20 -2.98 -1.88
N ALA A 143 -19.64 -1.75 -1.62
CA ALA A 143 -20.77 -1.45 -0.73
C ALA A 143 -20.64 -2.14 0.65
N GLN A 144 -19.45 -2.09 1.25
CA GLN A 144 -19.07 -2.70 2.52
C GLN A 144 -19.05 -4.23 2.50
N ARG A 145 -19.04 -4.84 1.31
CA ARG A 145 -19.01 -6.29 1.15
C ARG A 145 -17.68 -6.74 0.55
N TYR A 146 -17.33 -7.99 0.75
CA TYR A 146 -16.20 -8.71 0.14
C TYR A 146 -14.82 -8.39 0.71
N ARG A 147 -14.68 -7.54 1.73
CA ARG A 147 -13.39 -7.24 2.36
C ARG A 147 -12.68 -8.46 2.92
N ASN A 148 -13.46 -9.43 3.39
CA ASN A 148 -12.96 -10.63 4.04
C ASN A 148 -12.46 -11.72 3.10
N LEU A 149 -12.59 -11.53 1.79
CA LEU A 149 -12.11 -12.50 0.84
C LEU A 149 -10.58 -12.59 0.88
N PRO A 150 -10.01 -13.79 0.95
CA PRO A 150 -8.55 -13.97 1.06
C PRO A 150 -7.84 -13.89 -0.29
N PHE A 151 -8.56 -13.52 -1.33
CA PHE A 151 -8.04 -13.37 -2.69
C PHE A 151 -8.49 -12.02 -3.26
N ILE A 152 -7.92 -11.64 -4.38
CA ILE A 152 -8.38 -10.47 -5.15
C ILE A 152 -9.36 -10.97 -6.20
N GLY A 153 -10.55 -10.41 -6.21
CA GLY A 153 -11.60 -10.80 -7.15
C GLY A 153 -12.17 -9.62 -7.92
N VAL A 154 -12.81 -9.91 -9.04
CA VAL A 154 -13.55 -8.93 -9.85
C VAL A 154 -15.03 -9.14 -9.60
N VAL A 155 -15.74 -8.06 -9.30
CA VAL A 155 -17.20 -8.10 -9.14
C VAL A 155 -17.83 -8.04 -10.52
N GLU A 156 -18.59 -9.06 -10.84
CA GLU A 156 -19.36 -9.15 -12.10
C GLU A 156 -20.84 -8.95 -11.81
N GLY A 157 -21.57 -8.43 -12.78
CA GLY A 157 -23.00 -8.18 -12.64
C GLY A 157 -23.34 -6.83 -12.00
N VAL A 158 -22.37 -5.94 -11.92
CA VAL A 158 -22.55 -4.57 -11.43
C VAL A 158 -22.88 -3.67 -12.63
N GLU A 159 -23.98 -2.95 -12.54
CA GLU A 159 -24.36 -1.95 -13.53
C GLU A 159 -23.83 -0.56 -13.16
#